data_8e18edf5ef8a33b3f010fb36f9cbe2e3
#
_entry.id   8e18edf5ef8a33b3f010fb36f9cbe2e3
#
_cell.length_a   1.000
_cell.length_b   1.000
_cell.length_c   1.000
_cell.angle_alpha   90.00
_cell.angle_beta   90.00
_cell.angle_gamma   90.00
#
_symmetry.space_group_name_H-M   'P 1'
#
loop_
_entity.id
_entity.type
_entity.pdbx_description
1 polymer ?
#
loop_
_entity_poly.entity_id
_entity_poly.type
_entity_poly.pdbx_seq_one_letter_code
_entity_poly.pdbx_strand_id
1 'polypeptide(L)'
;IGFPYNIGKYILHYNGDRVARLFPVAEGVILAAIGIFTACVLGYGLVLSRNFAKITGGLRDMSRRSYESLQEKGMFSEIYRALNQMNQEICHADQVTEETERWRREWIANITHDLKTPLSPIKGYAELLADGSNADKQTIQEYGAVILKNVDHTEHLINDLKLTYQLDCGAVPYDPKSVLLTR
;
A
#
# COMPACT_ATOMS: atom_id res chain seq x y z
N ILE A 1 -57.02 26.29 -68.23
CA ILE A 1 -55.61 26.57 -67.95
C ILE A 1 -55.07 25.28 -67.43
N GLY A 2 -54.61 24.39 -68.34
CA GLY A 2 -54.01 23.11 -68.01
C GLY A 2 -52.54 23.37 -67.57
N PHE A 3 -52.24 23.17 -66.31
CA PHE A 3 -50.86 23.07 -65.85
C PHE A 3 -50.19 21.90 -66.54
N PRO A 4 -48.95 22.04 -66.98
CA PRO A 4 -48.29 21.02 -67.78
C PRO A 4 -47.93 19.80 -66.91
N TYR A 5 -48.83 18.84 -66.97
CA TYR A 5 -48.63 17.48 -66.42
C TYR A 5 -47.37 16.83 -67.02
N ASN A 6 -46.87 17.35 -68.11
CA ASN A 6 -45.68 16.87 -68.78
C ASN A 6 -44.34 17.41 -68.23
N ILE A 7 -44.29 18.48 -67.46
CA ILE A 7 -43.01 18.99 -66.93
C ILE A 7 -42.45 18.09 -65.86
N GLY A 8 -43.30 17.53 -64.98
CA GLY A 8 -42.89 16.58 -63.95
C GLY A 8 -42.33 15.27 -64.54
N LYS A 9 -42.97 14.78 -65.63
CA LYS A 9 -42.51 13.58 -66.32
C LYS A 9 -41.20 13.78 -67.08
N TYR A 10 -40.98 14.94 -67.64
CA TYR A 10 -39.71 15.32 -68.29
C TYR A 10 -38.57 15.53 -67.30
N ILE A 11 -38.84 16.18 -66.22
CA ILE A 11 -37.83 16.36 -65.14
C ILE A 11 -37.49 15.02 -64.48
N LEU A 12 -38.49 14.16 -64.23
CA LEU A 12 -38.26 12.84 -63.69
C LEU A 12 -37.51 11.93 -64.68
N HIS A 13 -37.81 12.00 -65.97
CA HIS A 13 -37.13 11.16 -67.00
C HIS A 13 -35.70 11.64 -67.25
N TYR A 14 -35.46 12.97 -67.26
CA TYR A 14 -34.13 13.54 -67.42
C TYR A 14 -33.22 13.28 -66.18
N ASN A 15 -33.79 13.33 -64.98
CA ASN A 15 -33.03 13.02 -63.73
C ASN A 15 -32.91 11.50 -63.51
N GLY A 16 -33.84 10.67 -64.02
CA GLY A 16 -33.82 9.22 -63.85
C GLY A 16 -32.57 8.57 -64.44
N ASP A 17 -32.17 8.96 -65.65
CA ASP A 17 -30.95 8.42 -66.28
C ASP A 17 -29.65 8.85 -65.60
N ARG A 18 -29.60 10.05 -64.99
CA ARG A 18 -28.45 10.50 -64.20
C ARG A 18 -28.40 9.80 -62.85
N VAL A 19 -29.59 9.67 -62.24
CA VAL A 19 -29.70 8.95 -60.96
C VAL A 19 -29.33 7.50 -61.13
N ALA A 20 -29.81 6.81 -62.20
CA ALA A 20 -29.48 5.42 -62.49
C ALA A 20 -27.98 5.18 -62.74
N ARG A 21 -27.24 6.16 -63.27
CA ARG A 21 -25.79 6.07 -63.47
C ARG A 21 -25.00 6.40 -62.20
N LEU A 22 -25.53 7.24 -61.30
CA LEU A 22 -24.89 7.58 -60.03
C LEU A 22 -25.14 6.53 -58.96
N PHE A 23 -26.19 5.68 -59.09
CA PHE A 23 -26.57 4.70 -58.08
C PHE A 23 -25.46 3.69 -57.77
N PRO A 24 -24.80 3.02 -58.73
CA PRO A 24 -23.74 2.08 -58.45
C PRO A 24 -22.47 2.74 -57.87
N VAL A 25 -22.22 4.03 -58.20
CA VAL A 25 -21.11 4.79 -57.62
C VAL A 25 -21.43 5.12 -56.17
N ALA A 26 -22.66 5.52 -55.84
CA ALA A 26 -23.10 5.80 -54.48
C ALA A 26 -23.05 4.52 -53.58
N GLU A 27 -23.50 3.38 -54.10
CA GLU A 27 -23.38 2.09 -53.38
C GLU A 27 -21.91 1.74 -53.09
N GLY A 28 -21.04 1.91 -54.08
CA GLY A 28 -19.62 1.65 -53.92
C GLY A 28 -18.97 2.55 -52.84
N VAL A 29 -19.33 3.84 -52.80
CA VAL A 29 -18.84 4.79 -51.80
C VAL A 29 -19.37 4.43 -50.41
N ILE A 30 -20.66 4.02 -50.28
CA ILE A 30 -21.24 3.64 -48.99
C ILE A 30 -20.56 2.37 -48.46
N LEU A 31 -20.37 1.36 -49.30
CA LEU A 31 -19.70 0.12 -48.91
C LEU A 31 -18.25 0.38 -48.50
N ALA A 32 -17.52 1.23 -49.21
CA ALA A 32 -16.17 1.64 -48.85
C ALA A 32 -16.14 2.37 -47.49
N ALA A 33 -17.10 3.30 -47.27
CA ALA A 33 -17.21 4.02 -46.01
C ALA A 33 -17.49 3.08 -44.82
N ILE A 34 -18.40 2.10 -45.01
CA ILE A 34 -18.69 1.06 -44.01
C ILE A 34 -17.45 0.20 -43.75
N GLY A 35 -16.73 -0.19 -44.81
CA GLY A 35 -15.49 -0.97 -44.67
C GLY A 35 -14.40 -0.20 -43.90
N ILE A 36 -14.18 1.07 -44.16
CA ILE A 36 -13.24 1.93 -43.45
C ILE A 36 -13.69 2.09 -41.99
N PHE A 37 -14.98 2.35 -41.76
CA PHE A 37 -15.52 2.53 -40.41
C PHE A 37 -15.34 1.24 -39.56
N THR A 38 -15.68 0.09 -40.12
CA THR A 38 -15.51 -1.21 -39.43
C THR A 38 -14.02 -1.50 -39.13
N ALA A 39 -13.12 -1.22 -40.08
CA ALA A 39 -11.70 -1.39 -39.88
C ALA A 39 -11.17 -0.46 -38.75
N CYS A 40 -11.63 0.81 -38.73
CA CYS A 40 -11.27 1.75 -37.66
C CYS A 40 -11.78 1.28 -36.28
N VAL A 41 -13.04 0.80 -36.20
CA VAL A 41 -13.62 0.31 -34.94
C VAL A 41 -12.86 -0.92 -34.44
N LEU A 42 -12.55 -1.85 -35.32
CA LEU A 42 -11.78 -3.04 -34.96
C LEU A 42 -10.33 -2.67 -34.52
N GLY A 43 -9.68 -1.78 -35.26
CA GLY A 43 -8.33 -1.30 -34.90
C GLY A 43 -8.30 -0.61 -33.54
N TYR A 44 -9.26 0.29 -33.29
CA TYR A 44 -9.39 0.96 -32.01
C TYR A 44 -9.71 -0.01 -30.86
N GLY A 45 -10.60 -0.97 -31.10
CA GLY A 45 -10.95 -2.02 -30.14
C GLY A 45 -9.74 -2.87 -29.72
N LEU A 46 -8.86 -3.22 -30.67
CA LEU A 46 -7.63 -3.96 -30.38
C LEU A 46 -6.64 -3.14 -29.54
N VAL A 47 -6.47 -1.85 -29.85
CA VAL A 47 -5.62 -0.95 -29.06
C VAL A 47 -6.16 -0.80 -27.64
N LEU A 48 -7.46 -0.61 -27.50
CA LEU A 48 -8.11 -0.48 -26.21
C LEU A 48 -7.96 -1.77 -25.38
N SER A 49 -8.24 -2.91 -25.96
CA SER A 49 -8.10 -4.24 -25.31
C SER A 49 -6.68 -4.47 -24.79
N ARG A 50 -5.66 -4.14 -25.59
CA ARG A 50 -4.26 -4.27 -25.17
C ARG A 50 -3.89 -3.37 -23.99
N ASN A 51 -4.40 -2.15 -23.94
CA ASN A 51 -4.16 -1.24 -22.83
C ASN A 51 -4.90 -1.69 -21.55
N PHE A 52 -6.13 -2.17 -21.67
CA PHE A 52 -6.84 -2.77 -20.54
C PHE A 52 -6.13 -4.01 -19.99
N ALA A 53 -5.59 -4.88 -20.87
CA ALA A 53 -4.81 -6.03 -20.43
C ALA A 53 -3.55 -5.63 -19.65
N LYS A 54 -2.87 -4.53 -20.04
CA LYS A 54 -1.71 -3.99 -19.30
C LYS A 54 -2.10 -3.45 -17.93
N ILE A 55 -3.21 -2.72 -17.84
CA ILE A 55 -3.70 -2.15 -16.57
C ILE A 55 -4.10 -3.30 -15.61
N THR A 56 -4.88 -4.27 -16.09
CA THR A 56 -5.30 -5.41 -15.26
C THR A 56 -4.13 -6.31 -14.88
N GLY A 57 -3.14 -6.47 -15.77
CA GLY A 57 -1.87 -7.14 -15.47
C GLY A 57 -1.12 -6.42 -14.37
N GLY A 58 -0.90 -5.12 -14.49
CA GLY A 58 -0.23 -4.30 -13.49
C GLY A 58 -0.88 -4.39 -12.11
N LEU A 59 -2.22 -4.30 -12.03
CA LEU A 59 -2.95 -4.47 -10.77
C LEU A 59 -2.75 -5.86 -10.15
N ARG A 60 -2.73 -6.90 -10.98
CA ARG A 60 -2.47 -8.28 -10.52
C ARG A 60 -1.03 -8.44 -10.02
N ASP A 61 -0.08 -7.84 -10.72
CA ASP A 61 1.33 -7.92 -10.36
C ASP A 61 1.63 -7.14 -9.08
N MET A 62 0.95 -6.01 -8.82
CA MET A 62 0.96 -5.31 -7.53
C MET A 62 0.51 -6.22 -6.38
N SER A 63 -0.60 -6.95 -6.56
CA SER A 63 -1.09 -7.87 -5.53
C SER A 63 -0.13 -9.03 -5.23
N ARG A 64 0.75 -9.36 -6.19
CA ARG A 64 1.78 -10.40 -6.07
C ARG A 64 3.16 -9.85 -5.68
N ARG A 65 3.27 -8.53 -5.48
CA ARG A 65 4.53 -7.83 -5.19
C ARG A 65 5.61 -8.04 -6.26
N SER A 66 5.18 -8.21 -7.51
CA SER A 66 6.04 -8.40 -8.70
C SER A 66 5.81 -7.34 -9.77
N TYR A 67 5.31 -6.16 -9.37
CA TYR A 67 4.99 -5.09 -10.31
C TYR A 67 6.27 -4.45 -10.87
N GLU A 68 6.33 -4.37 -12.20
CA GLU A 68 7.30 -3.56 -12.92
C GLU A 68 6.65 -2.25 -13.37
N SER A 69 7.38 -1.14 -13.26
CA SER A 69 6.86 0.18 -13.63
C SER A 69 6.46 0.24 -15.09
N LEU A 70 5.25 0.70 -15.36
CA LEU A 70 4.72 0.87 -16.71
C LEU A 70 5.25 2.16 -17.35
N GLN A 71 5.56 2.11 -18.66
CA GLN A 71 5.98 3.30 -19.40
C GLN A 71 4.80 4.27 -19.53
N GLU A 72 4.98 5.49 -19.03
CA GLU A 72 4.00 6.58 -19.03
C GLU A 72 3.90 7.23 -20.42
N LYS A 73 3.43 6.49 -21.44
CA LYS A 73 3.29 6.97 -22.81
C LYS A 73 1.90 6.70 -23.38
N GLY A 74 1.43 7.62 -24.23
CA GLY A 74 0.17 7.48 -24.95
C GLY A 74 -1.05 7.98 -24.19
N MET A 75 -2.23 7.62 -24.66
CA MET A 75 -3.53 8.11 -24.17
C MET A 75 -3.83 7.70 -22.71
N PHE A 76 -3.18 6.66 -22.21
CA PHE A 76 -3.35 6.13 -20.85
C PHE A 76 -2.18 6.48 -19.92
N SER A 77 -1.35 7.46 -20.30
CA SER A 77 -0.15 7.86 -19.53
C SER A 77 -0.47 8.28 -18.10
N GLU A 78 -1.58 8.95 -17.85
CA GLU A 78 -2.00 9.34 -16.51
C GLU A 78 -2.39 8.14 -15.63
N ILE A 79 -3.06 7.15 -16.23
CA ILE A 79 -3.40 5.91 -15.52
C ILE A 79 -2.14 5.12 -15.17
N TYR A 80 -1.17 5.04 -16.09
CA TYR A 80 0.11 4.39 -15.81
C TYR A 80 0.92 5.11 -14.74
N ARG A 81 0.89 6.45 -14.74
CA ARG A 81 1.50 7.26 -13.68
C ARG A 81 0.85 6.99 -12.33
N ALA A 82 -0.48 6.99 -12.25
CA ALA A 82 -1.21 6.69 -11.03
C ALA A 82 -0.91 5.28 -10.50
N LEU A 83 -0.81 4.27 -11.38
CA LEU A 83 -0.42 2.92 -11.02
C LEU A 83 1.02 2.85 -10.49
N ASN A 84 1.96 3.52 -11.16
CA ASN A 84 3.35 3.59 -10.71
C ASN A 84 3.48 4.26 -9.33
N GLN A 85 2.76 5.35 -9.12
CA GLN A 85 2.73 6.05 -7.83
C GLN A 85 2.12 5.17 -6.73
N MET A 86 0.98 4.53 -7.00
CA MET A 86 0.34 3.63 -6.04
C MET A 86 1.26 2.46 -5.67
N ASN A 87 2.01 1.90 -6.64
CA ASN A 87 3.01 0.88 -6.34
C ASN A 87 4.14 1.39 -5.45
N GLN A 88 4.62 2.63 -5.68
CA GLN A 88 5.64 3.23 -4.81
C GLN A 88 5.12 3.40 -3.38
N GLU A 89 3.88 3.86 -3.21
CA GLU A 89 3.25 3.99 -1.89
C GLU A 89 3.11 2.64 -1.18
N ILE A 90 2.70 1.58 -1.90
CA ILE A 90 2.62 0.22 -1.37
C ILE A 90 4.02 -0.27 -0.95
N CYS A 91 5.03 -0.13 -1.80
CA CYS A 91 6.40 -0.54 -1.46
C CYS A 91 6.95 0.23 -0.24
N HIS A 92 6.68 1.53 -0.16
CA HIS A 92 7.08 2.33 0.98
C HIS A 92 6.37 1.89 2.27
N ALA A 93 5.05 1.65 2.22
CA ALA A 93 4.28 1.14 3.36
C ALA A 93 4.80 -0.23 3.83
N ASP A 94 5.14 -1.11 2.90
CA ASP A 94 5.74 -2.40 3.19
C ASP A 94 7.10 -2.27 3.89
N GLN A 95 7.97 -1.37 3.41
CA GLN A 95 9.27 -1.10 4.03
C GLN A 95 9.11 -0.58 5.46
N VAL A 96 8.22 0.40 5.67
CA VAL A 96 7.92 0.93 7.00
C VAL A 96 7.40 -0.17 7.93
N THR A 97 6.52 -1.04 7.43
CA THR A 97 6.00 -2.17 8.21
C THR A 97 7.09 -3.15 8.58
N GLU A 98 7.96 -3.51 7.64
CA GLU A 98 9.07 -4.45 7.86
C GLU A 98 10.11 -3.88 8.84
N GLU A 99 10.44 -2.59 8.72
CA GLU A 99 11.30 -1.88 9.67
C GLU A 99 10.69 -1.86 11.08
N THR A 100 9.40 -1.53 11.19
CA THR A 100 8.69 -1.51 12.47
C THR A 100 8.69 -2.89 13.14
N GLU A 101 8.44 -3.95 12.38
CA GLU A 101 8.49 -5.32 12.91
C GLU A 101 9.91 -5.76 13.29
N ARG A 102 10.93 -5.28 12.57
CA ARG A 102 12.34 -5.52 12.95
C ARG A 102 12.66 -4.82 14.26
N TRP A 103 12.36 -3.52 14.39
CA TRP A 103 12.55 -2.75 15.61
C TRP A 103 11.82 -3.39 16.80
N ARG A 104 10.60 -3.85 16.58
CA ARG A 104 9.82 -4.53 17.63
C ARG A 104 10.49 -5.81 18.11
N ARG A 105 11.03 -6.62 17.19
CA ARG A 105 11.75 -7.85 17.56
C ARG A 105 13.04 -7.54 18.34
N GLU A 106 13.82 -6.58 17.88
CA GLU A 106 15.05 -6.15 18.55
C GLU A 106 14.75 -5.60 19.94
N TRP A 107 13.72 -4.78 20.07
CA TRP A 107 13.28 -4.22 21.34
C TRP A 107 12.88 -5.31 22.34
N ILE A 108 12.07 -6.28 21.95
CA ILE A 108 11.67 -7.42 22.79
C ILE A 108 12.90 -8.23 23.22
N ALA A 109 13.87 -8.47 22.31
CA ALA A 109 15.08 -9.21 22.61
C ALA A 109 15.94 -8.46 23.66
N ASN A 110 16.12 -7.15 23.50
CA ASN A 110 16.87 -6.31 24.42
C ASN A 110 16.23 -6.29 25.82
N ILE A 111 14.90 -6.07 25.91
CA ILE A 111 14.19 -6.10 27.19
C ILE A 111 14.32 -7.45 27.86
N THR A 112 14.16 -8.54 27.10
CA THR A 112 14.29 -9.89 27.63
C THR A 112 15.69 -10.11 28.21
N HIS A 113 16.73 -9.61 27.55
CA HIS A 113 18.09 -9.66 28.04
C HIS A 113 18.26 -8.84 29.33
N ASP A 114 17.76 -7.60 29.34
CA ASP A 114 17.91 -6.66 30.46
C ASP A 114 17.14 -7.12 31.72
N LEU A 115 16.01 -7.79 31.54
CA LEU A 115 15.29 -8.46 32.63
C LEU A 115 16.00 -9.74 33.12
N LYS A 116 16.62 -10.50 32.22
CA LYS A 116 17.33 -11.73 32.59
C LYS A 116 18.56 -11.43 33.47
N THR A 117 19.21 -10.29 33.25
CA THR A 117 20.42 -9.90 33.98
C THR A 117 20.20 -9.81 35.51
N PRO A 118 19.20 -9.06 36.04
CA PRO A 118 18.94 -9.03 37.48
C PRO A 118 18.24 -10.30 38.00
N LEU A 119 17.46 -11.01 37.17
CA LEU A 119 16.80 -12.25 37.59
C LEU A 119 17.78 -13.41 37.86
N SER A 120 18.91 -13.46 37.17
CA SER A 120 19.91 -14.51 37.36
C SER A 120 20.50 -14.51 38.78
N PRO A 121 21.00 -13.41 39.35
CA PRO A 121 21.46 -13.38 40.74
C PRO A 121 20.32 -13.58 41.74
N ILE A 122 19.09 -13.02 41.48
CA ILE A 122 17.93 -13.31 42.36
C ILE A 122 17.73 -14.81 42.49
N LYS A 123 17.67 -15.53 41.36
CA LYS A 123 17.48 -16.97 41.34
C LYS A 123 18.63 -17.70 42.03
N GLY A 124 19.88 -17.34 41.69
CA GLY A 124 21.06 -18.01 42.25
C GLY A 124 21.16 -17.89 43.78
N TYR A 125 20.97 -16.68 44.32
CA TYR A 125 21.00 -16.48 45.77
C TYR A 125 19.78 -17.08 46.47
N ALA A 126 18.61 -17.10 45.86
CA ALA A 126 17.44 -17.76 46.37
C ALA A 126 17.65 -19.29 46.44
N GLU A 127 18.26 -19.92 45.44
CA GLU A 127 18.62 -21.32 45.41
C GLU A 127 19.61 -21.68 46.54
N LEU A 128 20.65 -20.81 46.74
CA LEU A 128 21.60 -21.00 47.86
C LEU A 128 20.92 -20.92 49.23
N LEU A 129 19.96 -20.02 49.41
CA LEU A 129 19.18 -19.94 50.66
C LEU A 129 18.25 -21.14 50.84
N ALA A 130 17.68 -21.69 49.76
CA ALA A 130 16.76 -22.81 49.78
C ALA A 130 17.48 -24.16 50.03
N ASP A 131 18.75 -24.29 49.63
CA ASP A 131 19.55 -25.50 49.80
C ASP A 131 19.89 -25.80 51.28
N GLY A 132 19.56 -24.91 52.19
CA GLY A 132 19.71 -25.12 53.63
C GLY A 132 21.17 -25.29 54.07
N SER A 133 22.15 -24.87 53.25
CA SER A 133 23.55 -24.83 53.62
C SER A 133 23.70 -24.04 54.94
N ASN A 134 24.63 -24.46 55.84
CA ASN A 134 24.92 -23.85 57.15
C ASN A 134 25.44 -22.41 57.00
N ALA A 135 24.71 -21.55 56.27
CA ALA A 135 25.02 -20.16 56.13
C ALA A 135 24.79 -19.44 57.48
N ASP A 136 25.79 -18.70 57.93
CA ASP A 136 25.65 -17.88 59.14
C ASP A 136 24.66 -16.74 58.90
N LYS A 137 24.19 -16.13 59.96
CA LYS A 137 23.21 -15.02 59.89
C LYS A 137 23.67 -13.88 58.98
N GLN A 138 24.96 -13.62 58.93
CA GLN A 138 25.55 -12.54 58.14
C GLN A 138 25.45 -12.86 56.64
N THR A 139 25.80 -14.07 56.23
CA THR A 139 25.68 -14.59 54.84
C THR A 139 24.23 -14.56 54.35
N ILE A 140 23.26 -14.96 55.20
CA ILE A 140 21.82 -14.86 54.87
C ILE A 140 21.40 -13.40 54.61
N GLN A 141 21.90 -12.46 55.44
CA GLN A 141 21.60 -11.03 55.24
C GLN A 141 22.22 -10.47 53.95
N GLU A 142 23.45 -10.87 53.62
CA GLU A 142 24.12 -10.46 52.39
C GLU A 142 23.36 -11.00 51.15
N TYR A 143 22.98 -12.28 51.13
CA TYR A 143 22.20 -12.83 50.03
C TYR A 143 20.85 -12.14 49.88
N GLY A 144 20.13 -11.90 50.99
CA GLY A 144 18.88 -11.16 51.00
C GLY A 144 19.04 -9.75 50.47
N ALA A 145 20.10 -9.04 50.82
CA ALA A 145 20.37 -7.68 50.31
C ALA A 145 20.63 -7.64 48.79
N VAL A 146 21.35 -8.66 48.26
CA VAL A 146 21.57 -8.79 46.82
C VAL A 146 20.27 -9.08 46.07
N ILE A 147 19.43 -9.98 46.62
CA ILE A 147 18.13 -10.26 46.04
C ILE A 147 17.28 -8.99 45.97
N LEU A 148 17.12 -8.26 47.10
CA LEU A 148 16.33 -7.03 47.17
C LEU A 148 16.83 -5.99 46.18
N LYS A 149 18.12 -5.72 46.12
CA LYS A 149 18.72 -4.80 45.17
C LYS A 149 18.36 -5.12 43.70
N ASN A 150 18.39 -6.40 43.34
CA ASN A 150 18.06 -6.83 41.98
C ASN A 150 16.54 -6.80 41.69
N VAL A 151 15.70 -7.02 42.69
CA VAL A 151 14.24 -6.85 42.63
C VAL A 151 13.91 -5.38 42.35
N ASP A 152 14.47 -4.44 43.16
CA ASP A 152 14.28 -2.99 42.96
C ASP A 152 14.70 -2.56 41.56
N HIS A 153 15.83 -3.06 41.08
CA HIS A 153 16.29 -2.77 39.71
C HIS A 153 15.30 -3.29 38.65
N THR A 154 14.75 -4.50 38.85
CA THR A 154 13.74 -5.08 37.94
C THR A 154 12.47 -4.25 37.94
N GLU A 155 12.01 -3.76 39.09
CA GLU A 155 10.84 -2.90 39.21
C GLU A 155 11.04 -1.56 38.45
N HIS A 156 12.23 -0.97 38.57
CA HIS A 156 12.56 0.23 37.79
C HIS A 156 12.49 -0.02 36.28
N LEU A 157 13.08 -1.11 35.79
CA LEU A 157 13.02 -1.47 34.36
C LEU A 157 11.58 -1.67 33.88
N ILE A 158 10.74 -2.32 34.68
CA ILE A 158 9.32 -2.52 34.34
C ILE A 158 8.56 -1.19 34.30
N ASN A 159 8.85 -0.28 35.23
CA ASN A 159 8.23 1.04 35.24
C ASN A 159 8.66 1.91 34.03
N ASP A 160 9.94 1.88 33.67
CA ASP A 160 10.46 2.56 32.49
C ASP A 160 9.81 2.00 31.21
N LEU A 161 9.65 0.69 31.13
CA LEU A 161 8.97 0.01 30.02
C LEU A 161 7.51 0.42 29.90
N LYS A 162 6.81 0.48 31.03
CA LYS A 162 5.42 0.95 31.10
C LYS A 162 5.30 2.40 30.62
N LEU A 163 6.21 3.27 31.06
CA LEU A 163 6.23 4.67 30.64
C LEU A 163 6.49 4.80 29.14
N THR A 164 7.46 4.07 28.59
CA THR A 164 7.75 4.04 27.15
C THR A 164 6.51 3.61 26.36
N TYR A 165 5.86 2.53 26.77
CA TYR A 165 4.63 2.07 26.13
C TYR A 165 3.49 3.11 26.19
N GLN A 166 3.33 3.79 27.32
CA GLN A 166 2.32 4.84 27.47
C GLN A 166 2.60 6.05 26.56
N LEU A 167 3.87 6.42 26.38
CA LEU A 167 4.31 7.47 25.46
C LEU A 167 4.00 7.11 24.01
N ASP A 168 4.33 5.88 23.59
CA ASP A 168 4.07 5.40 22.23
C ASP A 168 2.58 5.34 21.90
N CYS A 169 1.75 4.99 22.89
CA CYS A 169 0.29 4.96 22.74
C CYS A 169 -0.39 6.34 22.89
N GLY A 170 0.38 7.41 23.15
CA GLY A 170 -0.19 8.74 23.44
C GLY A 170 -1.05 8.80 24.70
N ALA A 171 -0.89 7.82 25.60
CA ALA A 171 -1.72 7.66 26.80
C ALA A 171 -1.16 8.37 28.03
N VAL A 172 -0.08 9.14 27.89
CA VAL A 172 0.49 9.92 28.99
C VAL A 172 -0.35 11.18 29.18
N PRO A 173 -0.99 11.39 30.34
CA PRO A 173 -1.69 12.64 30.60
C PRO A 173 -0.67 13.79 30.67
N TYR A 174 -0.81 14.72 29.72
CA TYR A 174 0.03 15.92 29.67
C TYR A 174 -0.49 16.91 30.72
N ASP A 175 0.17 16.96 31.89
CA ASP A 175 -0.09 17.94 32.94
C ASP A 175 1.14 18.88 33.09
N PRO A 176 1.21 19.97 32.29
CA PRO A 176 2.34 20.88 32.32
C PRO A 176 2.32 21.70 33.61
N LYS A 177 3.30 21.48 34.50
CA LYS A 177 3.54 22.34 35.66
C LYS A 177 4.64 23.35 35.35
N SER A 178 4.41 24.63 35.68
CA SER A 178 5.44 25.65 35.57
C SER A 178 6.53 25.41 36.62
N VAL A 179 7.75 25.12 36.17
CA VAL A 179 8.93 24.96 37.03
C VAL A 179 9.78 26.21 36.90
N LEU A 180 10.03 26.90 38.01
CA LEU A 180 11.01 28.00 38.08
C LEU A 180 12.41 27.39 37.95
N LEU A 181 13.05 27.63 36.80
CA LEU A 181 14.51 27.35 36.64
C LEU A 181 15.27 28.43 37.43
N THR A 182 15.64 28.12 38.64
CA THR A 182 16.65 28.89 39.38
C THR A 182 18.01 28.58 38.77
N ARG A 183 18.68 29.65 38.34
CA ARG A 183 20.03 29.62 37.77
C ARG A 183 21.05 29.47 38.88
#